data_067f3dc306ace52d2c29d8efc496dd66
#
_entry.id   067f3dc306ace52d2c29d8efc496dd66
#
_cell.length_a   1.000
_cell.length_b   1.000
_cell.length_c   1.000
_cell.angle_alpha   90.00
_cell.angle_beta   90.00
_cell.angle_gamma   90.00
#
_symmetry.space_group_name_H-M   'P 1'
#
loop_
_entity.id
_entity.type
_entity.pdbx_description
1 polymer ?
#
loop_
_entity_poly.entity_id
_entity_poly.type
_entity_poly.pdbx_seq_one_letter_code
_entity_poly.pdbx_strand_id
1 'polypeptide(L)'
;KIGALPDANAVLTKPKPTATELRRQANIDRFGYDPNDVPDAPARTPTDDAGFESYLEQVNPNFKRIAAEDRPNLMMGDMYGMLPRNSEVIRSENGVTFHRAPNGDHYATAFNPDVNEEDVVGYITNRGDGTELAVTQEMQGQGIGGELQYMFRKENPNAATGGLTEAGEKSLQRTYNRLSEEGIAK
;
A
#
# COMPACT_ATOMS: atom_id res chain seq x y z
N LYS A 1 28.66 -21.96 -58.02
CA LYS A 1 28.81 -21.61 -56.59
C LYS A 1 27.43 -21.69 -55.95
N ILE A 2 27.18 -22.74 -55.17
CA ILE A 2 25.93 -22.96 -54.44
C ILE A 2 26.12 -22.27 -53.11
N GLY A 3 25.29 -21.24 -52.84
CA GLY A 3 25.29 -20.52 -51.56
C GLY A 3 24.82 -21.44 -50.43
N ALA A 4 25.56 -21.43 -49.34
CA ALA A 4 25.20 -22.18 -48.14
C ALA A 4 23.87 -21.65 -47.59
N LEU A 5 22.92 -22.55 -47.29
CA LEU A 5 21.70 -22.25 -46.60
C LEU A 5 22.01 -21.87 -45.13
N PRO A 6 21.34 -20.88 -44.58
CA PRO A 6 21.54 -20.55 -43.17
C PRO A 6 21.11 -21.70 -42.28
N ASP A 7 21.91 -21.94 -41.24
CA ASP A 7 21.72 -22.98 -40.23
C ASP A 7 20.32 -22.91 -39.57
N ALA A 8 19.48 -23.89 -39.87
CA ALA A 8 18.10 -23.96 -39.37
C ALA A 8 18.00 -24.35 -37.87
N ASN A 9 19.11 -24.35 -37.13
CA ASN A 9 19.21 -24.75 -35.73
C ASN A 9 19.63 -23.63 -34.77
N ALA A 10 19.33 -22.37 -35.10
CA ALA A 10 19.37 -21.33 -34.08
C ALA A 10 18.24 -21.61 -33.06
N VAL A 11 18.54 -22.41 -32.05
CA VAL A 11 17.68 -22.54 -30.88
C VAL A 11 17.57 -21.16 -30.28
N LEU A 12 16.41 -20.50 -30.50
CA LEU A 12 16.04 -19.26 -29.83
C LEU A 12 15.92 -19.59 -28.34
N THR A 13 17.02 -19.49 -27.61
CA THR A 13 17.00 -19.56 -26.14
C THR A 13 16.18 -18.37 -25.65
N LYS A 14 15.01 -18.64 -25.08
CA LYS A 14 14.22 -17.59 -24.41
C LYS A 14 15.15 -16.87 -23.43
N PRO A 15 15.16 -15.53 -23.42
CA PRO A 15 15.95 -14.77 -22.46
C PRO A 15 15.57 -15.21 -21.05
N LYS A 16 16.54 -15.29 -20.14
CA LYS A 16 16.25 -15.56 -18.73
C LYS A 16 15.31 -14.49 -18.20
N PRO A 17 14.25 -14.88 -17.46
CA PRO A 17 13.34 -13.93 -16.89
C PRO A 17 14.08 -12.95 -15.97
N THR A 18 13.71 -11.69 -16.03
CA THR A 18 14.22 -10.64 -15.16
C THR A 18 13.74 -10.85 -13.72
N ALA A 19 14.39 -10.25 -12.73
CA ALA A 19 13.94 -10.28 -11.33
C ALA A 19 12.50 -9.77 -11.19
N THR A 20 12.11 -8.79 -11.99
CA THR A 20 10.74 -8.25 -12.02
C THR A 20 9.74 -9.28 -12.54
N GLU A 21 10.07 -9.99 -13.62
CA GLU A 21 9.22 -11.05 -14.19
C GLU A 21 9.07 -12.24 -13.24
N LEU A 22 10.16 -12.62 -12.55
CA LEU A 22 10.11 -13.69 -11.54
C LEU A 22 9.23 -13.29 -10.34
N ARG A 23 9.32 -12.02 -9.87
CA ARG A 23 8.46 -11.50 -8.81
C ARG A 23 7.00 -11.45 -9.25
N ARG A 24 6.74 -11.00 -10.48
CA ARG A 24 5.40 -11.00 -11.08
C ARG A 24 4.80 -12.40 -11.11
N GLN A 25 5.56 -13.39 -11.61
CA GLN A 25 5.09 -14.78 -11.65
C GLN A 25 4.83 -15.34 -10.26
N ALA A 26 5.70 -15.07 -9.29
CA ALA A 26 5.49 -15.49 -7.91
C ALA A 26 4.22 -14.89 -7.29
N ASN A 27 3.89 -13.64 -7.62
CA ASN A 27 2.64 -13.01 -7.18
C ASN A 27 1.41 -13.66 -7.85
N ILE A 28 1.47 -13.93 -9.16
CA ILE A 28 0.39 -14.63 -9.87
C ILE A 28 0.19 -16.05 -9.30
N ASP A 29 1.28 -16.78 -9.04
CA ASP A 29 1.24 -18.15 -8.50
C ASP A 29 0.69 -18.16 -7.07
N ARG A 30 0.97 -17.10 -6.29
CA ARG A 30 0.55 -16.98 -4.89
C ARG A 30 -0.86 -16.42 -4.70
N PHE A 31 -1.24 -15.42 -5.49
CA PHE A 31 -2.48 -14.65 -5.30
C PHE A 31 -3.49 -14.81 -6.43
N GLY A 32 -3.13 -15.51 -7.52
CA GLY A 32 -3.98 -15.68 -8.70
C GLY A 32 -4.08 -14.44 -9.61
N TYR A 33 -3.38 -13.36 -9.29
CA TYR A 33 -3.34 -12.12 -10.10
C TYR A 33 -2.01 -11.39 -9.90
N ASP A 34 -1.65 -10.52 -10.86
CA ASP A 34 -0.54 -9.59 -10.68
C ASP A 34 -1.07 -8.26 -10.11
N PRO A 35 -0.66 -7.86 -8.90
CA PRO A 35 -1.09 -6.60 -8.31
C PRO A 35 -0.72 -5.35 -9.13
N ASN A 36 0.23 -5.49 -10.09
CA ASN A 36 0.56 -4.41 -11.02
C ASN A 36 -0.33 -4.40 -12.26
N ASP A 37 -1.07 -5.48 -12.53
CA ASP A 37 -2.06 -5.58 -13.62
C ASP A 37 -3.48 -5.17 -13.15
N VAL A 38 -3.63 -4.67 -11.92
CA VAL A 38 -4.90 -4.04 -11.52
C VAL A 38 -5.09 -2.86 -12.47
N PRO A 39 -6.14 -2.86 -13.31
CA PRO A 39 -6.41 -1.74 -14.18
C PRO A 39 -6.41 -0.48 -13.32
N ASP A 40 -5.70 0.56 -13.75
CA ASP A 40 -5.80 1.87 -13.10
C ASP A 40 -7.27 2.11 -12.79
N ALA A 41 -7.56 2.29 -11.50
CA ALA A 41 -8.93 2.59 -11.08
C ALA A 41 -9.43 3.69 -12.01
N PRO A 42 -10.64 3.55 -12.60
CA PRO A 42 -11.11 4.43 -13.68
C PRO A 42 -10.73 5.85 -13.33
N ALA A 43 -10.13 6.57 -14.30
CA ALA A 43 -9.60 7.91 -14.11
C ALA A 43 -10.67 8.73 -13.36
N ARG A 44 -10.50 8.85 -12.05
CA ARG A 44 -11.42 9.62 -11.23
C ARG A 44 -11.34 11.05 -11.69
N THR A 45 -12.46 11.69 -11.79
CA THR A 45 -12.62 13.11 -12.11
C THR A 45 -11.49 13.91 -11.45
N PRO A 46 -10.83 14.84 -12.16
CA PRO A 46 -9.80 15.68 -11.56
C PRO A 46 -10.38 16.28 -10.29
N THR A 47 -9.85 15.90 -9.16
CA THR A 47 -10.26 16.43 -7.88
C THR A 47 -9.82 17.87 -7.79
N ASP A 48 -10.64 18.65 -7.16
CA ASP A 48 -10.35 20.02 -6.77
C ASP A 48 -9.01 20.05 -5.99
N ASP A 49 -7.92 20.32 -6.71
CA ASP A 49 -6.59 20.41 -6.12
C ASP A 49 -6.56 21.44 -4.99
N ALA A 50 -7.39 22.50 -5.09
CA ALA A 50 -7.52 23.53 -4.06
C ALA A 50 -8.16 22.98 -2.76
N GLY A 51 -9.13 22.08 -2.87
CA GLY A 51 -9.73 21.42 -1.70
C GLY A 51 -8.73 20.50 -1.01
N PHE A 52 -7.93 19.76 -1.77
CA PHE A 52 -6.88 18.93 -1.18
C PHE A 52 -5.78 19.74 -0.51
N GLU A 53 -5.32 20.82 -1.12
CA GLU A 53 -4.32 21.72 -0.52
C GLU A 53 -4.83 22.30 0.81
N SER A 54 -6.07 22.77 0.86
CA SER A 54 -6.69 23.24 2.11
C SER A 54 -6.78 22.13 3.17
N TYR A 55 -7.13 20.92 2.77
CA TYR A 55 -7.16 19.77 3.67
C TYR A 55 -5.75 19.41 4.16
N LEU A 56 -4.75 19.44 3.28
CA LEU A 56 -3.35 19.18 3.63
C LEU A 56 -2.81 20.18 4.65
N GLU A 57 -3.12 21.48 4.47
CA GLU A 57 -2.77 22.53 5.44
C GLU A 57 -3.42 22.27 6.80
N GLN A 58 -4.66 21.81 6.82
CA GLN A 58 -5.38 21.50 8.06
C GLN A 58 -4.77 20.31 8.80
N VAL A 59 -4.47 19.22 8.10
CA VAL A 59 -3.98 17.95 8.74
C VAL A 59 -2.47 17.93 8.90
N ASN A 60 -1.74 18.81 8.22
CA ASN A 60 -0.27 18.90 8.28
C ASN A 60 0.21 20.36 8.14
N PRO A 61 -0.09 21.23 9.12
CA PRO A 61 0.24 22.66 9.05
C PRO A 61 1.75 22.92 8.95
N ASN A 62 2.58 21.96 9.30
CA ASN A 62 4.05 22.02 9.19
C ASN A 62 4.54 20.99 8.18
N PHE A 63 3.91 20.92 7.02
CA PHE A 63 4.19 19.91 6.00
C PHE A 63 5.70 19.66 5.84
N LYS A 64 6.12 18.46 6.18
CA LYS A 64 7.49 17.97 6.01
C LYS A 64 7.49 16.85 4.98
N ARG A 65 8.16 17.08 3.86
CA ARG A 65 8.41 16.02 2.90
C ARG A 65 9.57 15.16 3.40
N ILE A 66 9.37 13.85 3.37
CA ILE A 66 10.38 12.85 3.73
C ILE A 66 10.85 12.19 2.44
N ALA A 67 12.16 12.02 2.29
CA ALA A 67 12.72 11.24 1.20
C ALA A 67 12.31 9.76 1.30
N ALA A 68 12.15 9.09 0.15
CA ALA A 68 11.68 7.71 0.14
C ALA A 68 12.67 6.75 0.83
N GLU A 69 13.96 7.05 0.74
CA GLU A 69 15.05 6.32 1.37
C GLU A 69 15.11 6.46 2.90
N ASP A 70 14.51 7.51 3.45
CA ASP A 70 14.44 7.74 4.90
C ASP A 70 13.32 6.91 5.57
N ARG A 71 12.57 6.14 4.80
CA ARG A 71 11.55 5.26 5.35
C ARG A 71 12.16 4.02 5.99
N PRO A 72 11.58 3.54 7.11
CA PRO A 72 11.90 2.21 7.58
C PRO A 72 11.59 1.17 6.49
N ASN A 73 12.57 0.35 6.15
CA ASN A 73 12.39 -0.77 5.23
C ASN A 73 11.89 -1.97 6.04
N LEU A 74 10.58 -2.03 6.28
CA LEU A 74 9.95 -3.09 7.05
C LEU A 74 9.69 -4.30 6.15
N MET A 75 10.15 -5.46 6.61
CA MET A 75 9.90 -6.76 5.99
C MET A 75 8.78 -7.50 6.72
N MET A 76 8.21 -8.49 6.06
CA MET A 76 7.30 -9.42 6.72
C MET A 76 8.03 -10.11 7.88
N GLY A 77 7.41 -10.15 9.05
CA GLY A 77 8.05 -10.59 10.29
C GLY A 77 8.51 -9.46 11.22
N ASP A 78 8.92 -8.31 10.70
CA ASP A 78 9.38 -7.17 11.52
C ASP A 78 8.28 -6.62 12.44
N MET A 79 7.02 -6.81 12.04
CA MET A 79 5.84 -6.38 12.79
C MET A 79 5.11 -7.54 13.47
N TYR A 80 5.76 -8.71 13.57
CA TYR A 80 5.17 -9.89 14.22
C TYR A 80 4.75 -9.56 15.67
N GLY A 81 3.52 -9.98 16.01
CA GLY A 81 2.96 -9.75 17.34
C GLY A 81 2.54 -8.31 17.65
N MET A 82 2.62 -7.38 16.69
CA MET A 82 2.19 -5.99 16.88
C MET A 82 0.66 -5.81 16.92
N LEU A 83 -0.12 -6.80 16.46
CA LEU A 83 -1.59 -6.69 16.51
C LEU A 83 -2.06 -6.65 17.97
N PRO A 84 -2.69 -5.56 18.43
CA PRO A 84 -3.17 -5.45 19.79
C PRO A 84 -4.23 -6.51 20.11
N ARG A 85 -4.21 -7.04 21.33
CA ARG A 85 -5.26 -7.95 21.80
C ARG A 85 -6.62 -7.25 21.76
N ASN A 86 -7.67 -8.01 21.44
CA ASN A 86 -9.04 -7.52 21.29
C ASN A 86 -9.24 -6.53 20.13
N SER A 87 -8.38 -6.55 19.12
CA SER A 87 -8.64 -5.85 17.86
C SER A 87 -9.84 -6.49 17.17
N GLU A 88 -10.73 -5.63 16.66
CA GLU A 88 -11.92 -6.02 15.91
C GLU A 88 -11.55 -6.22 14.44
N VAL A 89 -12.03 -7.31 13.82
CA VAL A 89 -11.94 -7.49 12.38
C VAL A 89 -12.97 -6.59 11.70
N ILE A 90 -12.51 -5.68 10.85
CA ILE A 90 -13.38 -4.79 10.07
C ILE A 90 -13.77 -5.47 8.75
N ARG A 91 -12.79 -6.06 8.06
CA ARG A 91 -12.94 -6.62 6.71
C ARG A 91 -11.80 -7.58 6.39
N SER A 92 -12.11 -8.62 5.60
CA SER A 92 -11.11 -9.48 4.98
C SER A 92 -11.33 -9.49 3.48
N GLU A 93 -10.26 -9.25 2.72
CA GLU A 93 -10.32 -9.17 1.26
C GLU A 93 -8.94 -9.50 0.67
N ASN A 94 -8.93 -10.30 -0.40
CA ASN A 94 -7.70 -10.65 -1.14
C ASN A 94 -6.56 -11.19 -0.25
N GLY A 95 -6.88 -11.99 0.76
CA GLY A 95 -5.89 -12.56 1.68
C GLY A 95 -5.32 -11.58 2.70
N VAL A 96 -5.88 -10.38 2.80
CA VAL A 96 -5.55 -9.38 3.82
C VAL A 96 -6.75 -9.16 4.72
N THR A 97 -6.52 -9.16 6.03
CA THR A 97 -7.53 -8.86 7.03
C THR A 97 -7.23 -7.52 7.69
N PHE A 98 -8.21 -6.62 7.69
CA PHE A 98 -8.10 -5.31 8.31
C PHE A 98 -8.74 -5.33 9.68
N HIS A 99 -8.03 -4.74 10.66
CA HIS A 99 -8.41 -4.72 12.06
C HIS A 99 -8.45 -3.30 12.60
N ARG A 100 -9.31 -3.07 13.58
CA ARG A 100 -9.35 -1.87 14.41
C ARG A 100 -8.98 -2.23 15.84
N ALA A 101 -7.96 -1.60 16.36
CA ALA A 101 -7.54 -1.77 17.74
C ALA A 101 -8.44 -0.95 18.70
N PRO A 102 -8.50 -1.31 19.99
CA PRO A 102 -9.29 -0.57 21.00
C PRO A 102 -8.92 0.91 21.16
N ASN A 103 -7.67 1.28 20.81
CA ASN A 103 -7.19 2.66 20.82
C ASN A 103 -7.50 3.45 19.54
N GLY A 104 -8.18 2.83 18.58
CA GLY A 104 -8.54 3.43 17.30
C GLY A 104 -7.49 3.32 16.19
N ASP A 105 -6.34 2.72 16.45
CA ASP A 105 -5.35 2.39 15.42
C ASP A 105 -5.87 1.28 14.50
N HIS A 106 -5.41 1.26 13.25
CA HIS A 106 -5.78 0.23 12.29
C HIS A 106 -4.58 -0.59 11.84
N TYR A 107 -4.81 -1.87 11.67
CA TYR A 107 -3.80 -2.85 11.27
C TYR A 107 -4.28 -3.68 10.09
N ALA A 108 -3.36 -4.13 9.27
CA ALA A 108 -3.59 -5.13 8.24
C ALA A 108 -2.75 -6.35 8.54
N THR A 109 -3.35 -7.54 8.50
CA THR A 109 -2.66 -8.83 8.63
C THR A 109 -2.77 -9.63 7.35
N ALA A 110 -1.77 -10.46 7.09
CA ALA A 110 -1.79 -11.47 6.05
C ALA A 110 -1.07 -12.73 6.53
N PHE A 111 -1.38 -13.86 5.90
CA PHE A 111 -0.71 -15.11 6.23
C PHE A 111 0.77 -15.06 5.87
N ASN A 112 1.63 -15.31 6.84
CA ASN A 112 3.08 -15.42 6.67
C ASN A 112 3.47 -16.91 6.65
N PRO A 113 3.88 -17.46 5.49
CA PRO A 113 4.22 -18.87 5.36
C PRO A 113 5.49 -19.27 6.13
N ASP A 114 6.38 -18.33 6.44
CA ASP A 114 7.65 -18.62 7.13
C ASP A 114 7.42 -19.00 8.60
N VAL A 115 6.38 -18.42 9.21
CA VAL A 115 5.97 -18.72 10.59
C VAL A 115 4.66 -19.50 10.67
N ASN A 116 3.99 -19.73 9.54
CA ASN A 116 2.71 -20.43 9.41
C ASN A 116 1.59 -19.79 10.25
N GLU A 117 1.60 -18.47 10.39
CA GLU A 117 0.64 -17.67 11.17
C GLU A 117 0.27 -16.38 10.44
N GLU A 118 -0.79 -15.71 10.92
CA GLU A 118 -1.11 -14.34 10.52
C GLU A 118 -0.07 -13.37 11.09
N ASP A 119 0.41 -12.47 10.24
CA ASP A 119 1.39 -11.47 10.60
C ASP A 119 0.90 -10.07 10.24
N VAL A 120 1.30 -9.05 11.00
CA VAL A 120 1.00 -7.66 10.68
C VAL A 120 1.86 -7.26 9.48
N VAL A 121 1.19 -6.85 8.41
CA VAL A 121 1.82 -6.42 7.16
C VAL A 121 1.64 -4.92 6.89
N GLY A 122 0.86 -4.24 7.72
CA GLY A 122 0.68 -2.80 7.66
C GLY A 122 -0.07 -2.26 8.87
N TYR A 123 0.17 -1.00 9.18
CA TYR A 123 -0.54 -0.30 10.25
C TYR A 123 -0.66 1.19 9.96
N ILE A 124 -1.65 1.82 10.58
CA ILE A 124 -1.73 3.26 10.78
C ILE A 124 -2.04 3.54 12.24
N THR A 125 -1.20 4.34 12.88
CA THR A 125 -1.29 4.67 14.30
C THR A 125 -1.24 6.18 14.50
N ASN A 126 -1.89 6.67 15.56
CA ASN A 126 -1.80 8.07 15.96
C ASN A 126 -0.78 8.20 17.10
N ARG A 127 0.33 8.89 16.83
CA ARG A 127 1.43 9.11 17.79
C ARG A 127 1.33 10.42 18.57
N GLY A 128 0.22 11.16 18.42
CA GLY A 128 0.01 12.43 19.11
C GLY A 128 0.58 13.64 18.36
N ASP A 129 1.72 13.51 17.73
CA ASP A 129 2.34 14.52 16.85
C ASP A 129 2.03 14.28 15.36
N GLY A 130 1.33 13.20 15.06
CA GLY A 130 0.88 12.85 13.73
C GLY A 130 0.61 11.35 13.58
N THR A 131 0.00 10.99 12.46
CA THR A 131 -0.20 9.59 12.10
C THR A 131 1.06 9.01 11.48
N GLU A 132 1.37 7.79 11.85
CA GLU A 132 2.39 6.95 11.24
C GLU A 132 1.72 5.83 10.45
N LEU A 133 2.07 5.70 9.17
CA LEU A 133 1.59 4.66 8.27
C LEU A 133 2.77 3.88 7.73
N ALA A 134 2.75 2.58 7.89
CA ALA A 134 3.74 1.68 7.30
C ALA A 134 3.07 0.45 6.68
N VAL A 135 3.72 -0.10 5.65
CA VAL A 135 3.36 -1.37 4.99
C VAL A 135 4.66 -2.09 4.68
N THR A 136 4.74 -3.40 4.97
CA THR A 136 5.92 -4.21 4.67
C THR A 136 6.24 -4.18 3.18
N GLN A 137 7.52 -4.30 2.84
CA GLN A 137 7.99 -4.15 1.47
C GLN A 137 7.33 -5.14 0.51
N GLU A 138 7.12 -6.38 0.95
CA GLU A 138 6.50 -7.43 0.16
C GLU A 138 5.04 -7.15 -0.18
N MET A 139 4.36 -6.36 0.66
CA MET A 139 2.94 -6.05 0.53
C MET A 139 2.67 -4.64 -0.02
N GLN A 140 3.73 -3.88 -0.35
CA GLN A 140 3.57 -2.59 -1.01
C GLN A 140 3.01 -2.74 -2.43
N GLY A 141 2.30 -1.72 -2.91
CA GLY A 141 1.67 -1.72 -4.22
C GLY A 141 0.30 -2.43 -4.28
N GLN A 142 -0.13 -3.09 -3.20
CA GLN A 142 -1.41 -3.83 -3.13
C GLN A 142 -2.58 -2.99 -2.58
N GLY A 143 -2.40 -1.68 -2.44
CA GLY A 143 -3.45 -0.78 -1.94
C GLY A 143 -3.65 -0.77 -0.42
N ILE A 144 -2.94 -1.63 0.34
CA ILE A 144 -3.11 -1.78 1.80
C ILE A 144 -2.96 -0.45 2.53
N GLY A 145 -1.91 0.32 2.22
CA GLY A 145 -1.68 1.62 2.86
C GLY A 145 -2.81 2.62 2.60
N GLY A 146 -3.37 2.62 1.39
CA GLY A 146 -4.51 3.47 1.03
C GLY A 146 -5.78 3.08 1.79
N GLU A 147 -6.06 1.79 1.94
CA GLU A 147 -7.22 1.31 2.69
C GLU A 147 -7.08 1.57 4.20
N LEU A 148 -5.91 1.32 4.78
CA LEU A 148 -5.62 1.68 6.18
C LEU A 148 -5.84 3.17 6.43
N GLN A 149 -5.31 4.02 5.55
CA GLN A 149 -5.44 5.47 5.64
C GLN A 149 -6.90 5.92 5.50
N TYR A 150 -7.65 5.32 4.56
CA TYR A 150 -9.07 5.62 4.38
C TYR A 150 -9.90 5.23 5.61
N MET A 151 -9.76 4.00 6.11
CA MET A 151 -10.51 3.52 7.27
C MET A 151 -10.23 4.37 8.51
N PHE A 152 -8.95 4.65 8.77
CA PHE A 152 -8.55 5.49 9.90
C PHE A 152 -9.11 6.92 9.78
N ARG A 153 -9.01 7.54 8.60
CA ARG A 153 -9.47 8.91 8.40
C ARG A 153 -10.98 9.05 8.30
N LYS A 154 -11.68 8.00 7.95
CA LYS A 154 -13.15 7.98 8.03
C LYS A 154 -13.63 8.21 9.46
N GLU A 155 -12.91 7.71 10.45
CA GLU A 155 -13.19 7.91 11.86
C GLU A 155 -12.51 9.17 12.43
N ASN A 156 -11.37 9.55 11.87
CA ASN A 156 -10.51 10.64 12.33
C ASN A 156 -10.15 11.60 11.18
N PRO A 157 -11.12 12.29 10.56
CA PRO A 157 -10.88 13.05 9.32
C PRO A 157 -9.83 14.15 9.49
N ASN A 158 -9.70 14.72 10.67
CA ASN A 158 -8.81 15.84 10.98
C ASN A 158 -7.54 15.40 11.73
N ALA A 159 -7.25 14.10 11.80
CA ALA A 159 -6.04 13.62 12.46
C ALA A 159 -4.80 14.18 11.76
N ALA A 160 -3.87 14.75 12.54
CA ALA A 160 -2.62 15.25 11.99
C ALA A 160 -1.86 14.14 11.26
N THR A 161 -1.17 14.49 10.17
CA THR A 161 -0.22 13.58 9.53
C THR A 161 1.18 13.86 10.06
N GLY A 162 1.99 12.81 10.15
CA GLY A 162 3.44 12.94 10.22
C GLY A 162 4.03 13.42 8.88
N GLY A 163 5.34 13.33 8.73
CA GLY A 163 5.98 13.62 7.45
C GLY A 163 5.51 12.67 6.34
N LEU A 164 5.30 13.20 5.14
CA LEU A 164 4.83 12.44 3.98
C LEU A 164 5.93 12.29 2.93
N THR A 165 6.05 11.09 2.38
CA THR A 165 6.76 10.90 1.13
C THR A 165 5.85 11.29 -0.04
N GLU A 166 6.40 11.41 -1.25
CA GLU A 166 5.59 11.65 -2.46
C GLU A 166 4.48 10.59 -2.63
N ALA A 167 4.79 9.32 -2.39
CA ALA A 167 3.81 8.24 -2.43
C ALA A 167 2.76 8.37 -1.32
N GLY A 168 3.17 8.80 -0.12
CA GLY A 168 2.27 9.07 1.01
C GLY A 168 1.32 10.22 0.73
N GLU A 169 1.81 11.30 0.11
CA GLU A 169 1.01 12.45 -0.31
C GLU A 169 -0.05 12.04 -1.35
N LYS A 170 0.37 11.30 -2.40
CA LYS A 170 -0.56 10.75 -3.40
C LYS A 170 -1.62 9.82 -2.78
N SER A 171 -1.23 9.04 -1.78
CA SER A 171 -2.16 8.18 -1.04
C SER A 171 -3.15 9.00 -0.23
N LEU A 172 -2.68 10.05 0.45
CA LEU A 172 -3.52 10.97 1.21
C LEU A 172 -4.51 11.71 0.31
N GLN A 173 -4.07 12.18 -0.86
CA GLN A 173 -4.93 12.81 -1.85
C GLN A 173 -6.07 11.88 -2.31
N ARG A 174 -5.75 10.63 -2.63
CA ARG A 174 -6.78 9.62 -3.00
C ARG A 174 -7.76 9.39 -1.84
N THR A 175 -7.26 9.35 -0.62
CA THR A 175 -8.09 9.21 0.58
C THR A 175 -9.00 10.40 0.77
N TYR A 176 -8.46 11.62 0.64
CA TYR A 176 -9.24 12.85 0.69
C TYR A 176 -10.38 12.85 -0.34
N ASN A 177 -10.08 12.50 -1.58
CA ASN A 177 -11.06 12.45 -2.65
C ASN A 177 -12.23 11.53 -2.29
N ARG A 178 -11.91 10.33 -1.77
CA ARG A 178 -12.91 9.36 -1.36
C ARG A 178 -13.75 9.85 -0.17
N LEU A 179 -13.11 10.50 0.82
CA LEU A 179 -13.81 11.09 1.97
C LEU A 179 -14.67 12.29 1.57
N SER A 180 -14.21 13.09 0.60
CA SER A 180 -14.96 14.24 0.07
C SER A 180 -16.20 13.78 -0.71
N GLU A 181 -16.09 12.74 -1.54
CA GLU A 181 -17.23 12.11 -2.21
C GLU A 181 -18.28 11.59 -1.21
N GLU A 182 -17.85 11.13 -0.03
CA GLU A 182 -18.73 10.69 1.06
C GLU A 182 -19.24 11.85 1.95
N GLY A 183 -18.80 13.10 1.70
CA GLY A 183 -19.17 14.27 2.49
C GLY A 183 -18.52 14.35 3.89
N ILE A 184 -17.45 13.57 4.12
CA ILE A 184 -16.73 13.49 5.39
C ILE A 184 -15.62 14.54 5.46
N ALA A 185 -14.82 14.69 4.38
CA ALA A 185 -13.85 15.77 4.25
C ALA A 185 -14.46 16.94 3.45
N LYS A 186 -14.07 18.15 3.84
CA LYS A 186 -14.52 19.40 3.18
C LYS A 186 -13.33 20.25 2.85
#